data_304c7bfd42f5457a8c49c74e7deedb52
#
_entry.id   304c7bfd42f5457a8c49c74e7deedb52
#
_cell.length_a   1.000
_cell.length_b   1.000
_cell.length_c   1.000
_cell.angle_alpha   90.00
_cell.angle_beta   90.00
_cell.angle_gamma   90.00
#
_symmetry.space_group_name_H-M   'P 1'
#
loop_
_entity.id
_entity.type
_entity.pdbx_description
1 polymer ?
#
loop_
_entity_poly.entity_id
_entity_poly.type
_entity_poly.pdbx_seq_one_letter_code
_entity_poly.pdbx_strand_id
1 'polypeptide(L)'
;MKRYYKKISDFQCQLMPEENRLYLHHGPIDIIAHVDGPEKIRSDLYKCAKKRFSTVLEELVSELDLLKLPWSEVYPEPQGRIARKMFNAVRESKAFITPMAAVAGAVAEEILGTME
;
A
#
# COMPACT_ATOMS: atom_id res chain seq x y z
N MET A 1 15.57 18.62 -2.02
CA MET A 1 14.13 18.58 -1.74
C MET A 1 13.30 18.30 -2.98
N LYS A 2 13.41 19.12 -4.01
CA LYS A 2 12.63 18.91 -5.24
C LYS A 2 12.88 17.55 -5.90
N ARG A 3 14.15 17.09 -5.93
CA ARG A 3 14.47 15.77 -6.49
C ARG A 3 13.81 14.64 -5.73
N TYR A 4 13.73 14.79 -4.42
CA TYR A 4 13.12 13.78 -3.56
C TYR A 4 11.62 13.65 -3.87
N TYR A 5 10.91 14.77 -4.00
CA TYR A 5 9.48 14.74 -4.31
C TYR A 5 9.20 14.16 -5.70
N LYS A 6 10.07 14.44 -6.68
CA LYS A 6 9.92 13.84 -8.01
C LYS A 6 10.03 12.32 -7.97
N LYS A 7 10.95 11.78 -7.15
CA LYS A 7 11.07 10.32 -7.00
C LYS A 7 9.84 9.71 -6.37
N ILE A 8 9.25 10.38 -5.38
CA ILE A 8 8.06 9.88 -4.71
C ILE A 8 6.89 9.79 -5.69
N SER A 9 6.80 10.70 -6.65
CA SER A 9 5.70 10.70 -7.61
C SER A 9 5.85 9.66 -8.72
N ASP A 10 7.01 9.02 -8.87
CA ASP A 10 7.25 8.03 -9.92
C ASP A 10 6.54 6.72 -9.60
N PHE A 11 5.49 6.45 -10.35
CA PHE A 11 4.74 5.21 -10.28
C PHE A 11 5.20 4.27 -11.39
N GLN A 12 5.55 3.04 -11.03
CA GLN A 12 5.99 2.03 -11.99
C GLN A 12 5.16 0.77 -11.86
N CYS A 13 4.85 0.18 -12.99
CA CYS A 13 4.11 -1.06 -13.07
C CYS A 13 4.71 -1.91 -14.20
N GLN A 14 5.10 -3.12 -13.87
CA GLN A 14 5.69 -4.02 -14.85
C GLN A 14 5.08 -5.39 -14.73
N LEU A 15 4.54 -5.91 -15.83
CA LEU A 15 4.08 -7.28 -15.91
C LEU A 15 5.23 -8.15 -16.39
N MET A 16 5.50 -9.23 -15.65
CA MET A 16 6.49 -10.23 -16.03
C MET A 16 5.73 -11.48 -16.50
N PRO A 17 5.45 -11.60 -17.81
CA PRO A 17 4.55 -12.64 -18.32
C PRO A 17 5.05 -14.06 -18.10
N GLU A 18 6.36 -14.27 -18.24
CA GLU A 18 6.96 -15.60 -18.07
C GLU A 18 6.79 -16.15 -16.67
N GLU A 19 6.80 -15.26 -15.68
CA GLU A 19 6.67 -15.64 -14.29
C GLU A 19 5.23 -15.46 -13.78
N ASN A 20 4.35 -14.90 -14.62
CA ASN A 20 2.99 -14.54 -14.23
C ASN A 20 2.97 -13.70 -12.95
N ARG A 21 3.72 -12.61 -12.95
CA ARG A 21 3.81 -11.71 -11.80
C ARG A 21 3.67 -10.27 -12.23
N LEU A 22 2.99 -9.50 -11.38
CA LEU A 22 2.87 -8.05 -11.53
C LEU A 22 3.75 -7.38 -10.50
N TYR A 23 4.65 -6.53 -10.96
CA TYR A 23 5.52 -5.74 -10.11
C TYR A 23 5.01 -4.32 -10.03
N LEU A 24 4.76 -3.82 -8.83
CA LEU A 24 4.28 -2.47 -8.58
C LEU A 24 5.28 -1.74 -7.70
N HIS A 25 5.67 -0.56 -8.11
CA HIS A 25 6.64 0.24 -7.39
C HIS A 25 6.22 1.70 -7.38
N HIS A 26 6.25 2.33 -6.21
CA HIS A 26 5.96 3.74 -6.06
C HIS A 26 6.69 4.28 -4.85
N GLY A 27 7.79 5.04 -5.10
CA GLY A 27 8.64 5.53 -4.01
C GLY A 27 9.20 4.40 -3.16
N PRO A 28 8.93 4.40 -1.86
CA PRO A 28 9.45 3.36 -0.96
C PRO A 28 8.64 2.07 -0.96
N ILE A 29 7.57 1.98 -1.77
CA ILE A 29 6.67 0.83 -1.75
C ILE A 29 6.93 -0.07 -2.95
N ASP A 30 7.22 -1.35 -2.68
CA ASP A 30 7.38 -2.39 -3.70
C ASP A 30 6.42 -3.54 -3.40
N ILE A 31 5.70 -3.98 -4.44
CA ILE A 31 4.78 -5.11 -4.31
C ILE A 31 4.96 -6.03 -5.51
N ILE A 32 4.94 -7.33 -5.25
CA ILE A 32 4.87 -8.36 -6.28
C ILE A 32 3.56 -9.10 -6.09
N ALA A 33 2.71 -9.07 -7.12
CA ALA A 33 1.42 -9.75 -7.09
C ALA A 33 1.43 -10.95 -8.02
N HIS A 34 0.73 -12.01 -7.60
CA HIS A 34 0.61 -13.24 -8.38
C HIS A 34 -0.83 -13.74 -8.32
N VAL A 35 -1.40 -14.06 -9.48
CA VAL A 35 -2.76 -14.60 -9.58
C VAL A 35 -2.73 -15.81 -10.50
N ASP A 36 -3.30 -16.92 -10.05
CA ASP A 36 -3.50 -18.11 -10.88
C ASP A 36 -4.84 -18.04 -11.60
N GLY A 37 -4.90 -18.61 -12.77
CA GLY A 37 -6.15 -18.69 -13.53
C GLY A 37 -5.98 -18.38 -15.01
N PRO A 38 -7.09 -18.33 -15.78
CA PRO A 38 -7.05 -17.98 -17.18
C PRO A 38 -6.45 -16.60 -17.42
N GLU A 39 -5.73 -16.45 -18.53
CA GLU A 39 -5.03 -15.20 -18.85
C GLU A 39 -5.93 -13.97 -18.80
N LYS A 40 -7.15 -14.08 -19.32
CA LYS A 40 -8.09 -12.95 -19.33
C LYS A 40 -8.44 -12.50 -17.91
N ILE A 41 -8.71 -13.45 -17.02
CA ILE A 41 -9.04 -13.14 -15.63
C ILE A 41 -7.84 -12.54 -14.91
N ARG A 42 -6.66 -13.12 -15.12
CA ARG A 42 -5.44 -12.58 -14.53
C ARG A 42 -5.18 -11.14 -14.97
N SER A 43 -5.34 -10.87 -16.27
CA SER A 43 -5.16 -9.54 -16.83
C SER A 43 -6.09 -8.52 -16.19
N ASP A 44 -7.37 -8.87 -16.03
CA ASP A 44 -8.34 -7.98 -15.43
C ASP A 44 -8.03 -7.70 -13.95
N LEU A 45 -7.62 -8.73 -13.21
CA LEU A 45 -7.27 -8.57 -11.79
C LEU A 45 -6.01 -7.73 -11.62
N TYR A 46 -5.02 -7.91 -12.49
CA TYR A 46 -3.81 -7.08 -12.44
C TYR A 46 -4.11 -5.63 -12.76
N LYS A 47 -5.06 -5.35 -13.66
CA LYS A 47 -5.49 -3.97 -13.91
C LYS A 47 -6.14 -3.35 -12.69
N CYS A 48 -6.94 -4.11 -11.96
CA CYS A 48 -7.54 -3.64 -10.72
C CYS A 48 -6.47 -3.31 -9.68
N ALA A 49 -5.48 -4.19 -9.52
CA ALA A 49 -4.38 -3.97 -8.60
C ALA A 49 -3.58 -2.72 -8.96
N LYS A 50 -3.26 -2.56 -10.23
CA LYS A 50 -2.54 -1.39 -10.72
C LYS A 50 -3.30 -0.10 -10.46
N LYS A 51 -4.59 -0.09 -10.76
CA LYS A 51 -5.43 1.08 -10.55
C LYS A 51 -5.48 1.48 -9.08
N ARG A 52 -5.67 0.51 -8.20
CA ARG A 52 -5.71 0.79 -6.77
C ARG A 52 -4.37 1.29 -6.25
N PHE A 53 -3.28 0.66 -6.68
CA PHE A 53 -1.95 1.02 -6.23
C PHE A 53 -1.55 2.44 -6.63
N SER A 54 -2.09 2.96 -7.72
CA SER A 54 -1.70 4.28 -8.25
C SER A 54 -1.92 5.43 -7.27
N THR A 55 -2.83 5.29 -6.31
CA THR A 55 -3.13 6.34 -5.33
C THR A 55 -2.68 6.01 -3.92
N VAL A 56 -2.13 4.81 -3.68
CA VAL A 56 -1.77 4.35 -2.34
C VAL A 56 -0.76 5.28 -1.66
N LEU A 57 0.32 5.61 -2.34
CA LEU A 57 1.36 6.43 -1.73
C LEU A 57 0.84 7.81 -1.35
N GLU A 58 0.07 8.45 -2.23
CA GLU A 58 -0.50 9.76 -1.95
C GLU A 58 -1.44 9.73 -0.75
N GLU A 59 -2.26 8.68 -0.64
CA GLU A 59 -3.16 8.50 0.50
C GLU A 59 -2.37 8.42 1.80
N LEU A 60 -1.29 7.63 1.82
CA LEU A 60 -0.48 7.46 3.02
C LEU A 60 0.26 8.74 3.38
N VAL A 61 0.82 9.43 2.39
CA VAL A 61 1.55 10.68 2.62
C VAL A 61 0.62 11.76 3.19
N SER A 62 -0.63 11.79 2.75
CA SER A 62 -1.59 12.79 3.25
C SER A 62 -1.86 12.67 4.75
N GLU A 63 -1.64 11.49 5.34
CA GLU A 63 -1.87 11.25 6.76
C GLU A 63 -0.58 10.85 7.49
N LEU A 64 0.57 11.09 6.89
CA LEU A 64 1.85 10.63 7.41
C LEU A 64 2.12 11.13 8.85
N ASP A 65 1.75 12.37 9.15
CA ASP A 65 1.96 12.92 10.48
C ASP A 65 1.25 12.10 11.56
N LEU A 66 0.03 11.64 11.28
CA LEU A 66 -0.69 10.77 12.21
C LEU A 66 -0.05 9.38 12.28
N LEU A 67 0.38 8.85 11.14
CA LEU A 67 0.90 7.49 11.08
C LEU A 67 2.25 7.31 11.74
N LYS A 68 2.96 8.40 11.96
CA LYS A 68 4.25 8.41 12.66
C LYS A 68 4.12 8.52 14.18
N LEU A 69 2.94 8.82 14.69
CA LEU A 69 2.71 8.95 16.12
C LEU A 69 2.49 7.56 16.76
N PRO A 70 2.84 7.39 18.07
CA PRO A 70 2.40 6.20 18.79
C PRO A 70 0.87 6.10 18.70
N TRP A 71 0.36 4.87 18.54
CA TRP A 71 -1.07 4.69 18.32
C TRP A 71 -1.95 5.39 19.38
N SER A 72 -1.46 5.45 20.63
CA SER A 72 -2.20 6.08 21.73
C SER A 72 -2.34 7.59 21.59
N GLU A 73 -1.53 8.22 20.72
CA GLU A 73 -1.54 9.66 20.50
C GLU A 73 -2.18 10.05 19.17
N VAL A 74 -2.63 9.06 18.41
CA VAL A 74 -3.27 9.31 17.12
C VAL A 74 -4.70 9.81 17.36
N TYR A 75 -4.91 11.11 17.11
CA TYR A 75 -6.22 11.71 17.23
C TYR A 75 -6.29 12.97 16.36
N PRO A 76 -7.29 13.08 15.48
CA PRO A 76 -8.32 12.08 15.19
C PRO A 76 -7.74 10.84 14.52
N GLU A 77 -8.56 9.75 14.47
CA GLU A 77 -8.14 8.53 13.77
C GLU A 77 -7.93 8.80 12.28
N PRO A 78 -7.03 8.01 11.63
CA PRO A 78 -6.81 8.17 10.20
C PRO A 78 -8.08 7.98 9.39
N GLN A 79 -8.22 8.70 8.28
CA GLN A 79 -9.39 8.65 7.42
C GLN A 79 -9.28 7.62 6.30
N GLY A 80 -8.07 7.42 5.74
CA GLY A 80 -7.86 6.52 4.61
C GLY A 80 -8.01 5.05 5.00
N ARG A 81 -8.42 4.21 4.04
CA ARG A 81 -8.64 2.78 4.29
C ARG A 81 -7.38 2.08 4.76
N ILE A 82 -6.26 2.33 4.08
CA ILE A 82 -4.98 1.70 4.41
C ILE A 82 -4.48 2.22 5.75
N ALA A 83 -4.53 3.54 5.96
CA ALA A 83 -4.10 4.16 7.20
C ALA A 83 -4.90 3.61 8.40
N ARG A 84 -6.20 3.39 8.22
CA ARG A 84 -7.04 2.80 9.28
C ARG A 84 -6.65 1.36 9.57
N LYS A 85 -6.31 0.58 8.54
CA LYS A 85 -5.80 -0.78 8.74
C LYS A 85 -4.50 -0.78 9.52
N MET A 86 -3.62 0.16 9.22
CA MET A 86 -2.35 0.32 9.94
C MET A 86 -2.60 0.67 11.40
N PHE A 87 -3.48 1.62 11.65
CA PHE A 87 -3.85 2.03 12.99
C PHE A 87 -4.44 0.85 13.78
N ASN A 88 -5.40 0.14 13.17
CA ASN A 88 -6.05 -0.99 13.84
C ASN A 88 -5.08 -2.14 14.11
N ALA A 89 -4.11 -2.36 13.22
CA ALA A 89 -3.14 -3.44 13.40
C ALA A 89 -2.25 -3.24 14.63
N VAL A 90 -1.95 -1.99 15.00
CA VAL A 90 -1.05 -1.71 16.11
C VAL A 90 -1.76 -1.35 17.41
N ARG A 91 -3.05 -1.03 17.39
CA ARG A 91 -3.79 -0.58 18.57
C ARG A 91 -3.85 -1.61 19.68
N GLU A 92 -3.80 -2.87 19.31
CA GLU A 92 -3.82 -3.98 20.28
C GLU A 92 -2.42 -4.31 20.83
N SER A 93 -1.39 -3.68 20.27
CA SER A 93 -0.02 -3.94 20.72
C SER A 93 0.23 -3.29 22.08
N LYS A 94 0.95 -4.03 22.93
CA LYS A 94 1.40 -3.50 24.22
C LYS A 94 2.74 -2.79 24.09
N ALA A 95 3.39 -2.92 22.95
CA ALA A 95 4.66 -2.24 22.69
C ALA A 95 4.40 -0.80 22.25
N PHE A 96 5.41 0.06 22.46
CA PHE A 96 5.36 1.43 21.99
C PHE A 96 5.71 1.46 20.51
N ILE A 97 4.69 1.44 19.65
CA ILE A 97 4.87 1.45 18.22
C ILE A 97 3.93 2.44 17.55
N THR A 98 4.29 2.86 16.34
CA THR A 98 3.45 3.74 15.53
C THR A 98 2.72 2.92 14.46
N PRO A 99 1.61 3.44 13.88
CA PRO A 99 0.92 2.77 12.78
C PRO A 99 1.83 2.44 11.59
N MET A 100 2.90 3.20 11.37
CA MET A 100 3.85 2.91 10.29
C MET A 100 4.48 1.52 10.39
N ALA A 101 4.52 0.92 11.58
CA ALA A 101 5.03 -0.44 11.73
C ALA A 101 4.23 -1.48 10.96
N ALA A 102 2.98 -1.17 10.61
CA ALA A 102 2.08 -2.08 9.90
C ALA A 102 1.91 -1.73 8.42
N VAL A 103 2.72 -0.81 7.86
CA VAL A 103 2.48 -0.30 6.50
C VAL A 103 2.56 -1.39 5.44
N ALA A 104 3.56 -2.26 5.51
CA ALA A 104 3.73 -3.30 4.48
C ALA A 104 2.54 -4.26 4.41
N GLY A 105 2.10 -4.75 5.56
CA GLY A 105 0.95 -5.66 5.63
C GLY A 105 -0.36 -5.00 5.22
N ALA A 106 -0.58 -3.75 5.62
CA ALA A 106 -1.81 -3.03 5.30
C ALA A 106 -1.93 -2.75 3.80
N VAL A 107 -0.82 -2.33 3.16
CA VAL A 107 -0.82 -2.10 1.72
C VAL A 107 -1.03 -3.40 0.96
N ALA A 108 -0.34 -4.47 1.35
CA ALA A 108 -0.49 -5.78 0.71
C ALA A 108 -1.93 -6.28 0.82
N GLU A 109 -2.55 -6.15 1.99
CA GLU A 109 -3.94 -6.56 2.20
C GLU A 109 -4.91 -5.77 1.31
N GLU A 110 -4.70 -4.47 1.19
CA GLU A 110 -5.56 -3.63 0.36
C GLU A 110 -5.46 -4.01 -1.13
N ILE A 111 -4.25 -4.26 -1.62
CA ILE A 111 -4.04 -4.66 -3.02
C ILE A 111 -4.63 -6.05 -3.27
N LEU A 112 -4.42 -6.99 -2.35
CA LEU A 112 -4.98 -8.33 -2.45
C LEU A 112 -6.51 -8.28 -2.54
N GLY A 113 -7.14 -7.44 -1.74
CA GLY A 113 -8.59 -7.26 -1.74
C GLY A 113 -9.14 -6.82 -3.10
N THR A 114 -8.40 -6.04 -3.87
CA THR A 114 -8.86 -5.60 -5.19
C THR A 114 -8.81 -6.71 -6.23
N MET A 115 -8.11 -7.81 -5.94
CA MET A 115 -7.97 -8.94 -6.86
C MET A 115 -8.86 -10.13 -6.48
N GLU A 116 -9.70 -9.98 -5.49
CA GLU A 116 -10.65 -11.02 -5.06
C GLU A 116 -12.05 -10.93 -5.74
#